data_a708df34334ed9257d1be88406a5d0dd
#
_entry.id   a708df34334ed9257d1be88406a5d0dd
#
_cell.length_a   1.000
_cell.length_b   1.000
_cell.length_c   1.000
_cell.angle_alpha   90.00
_cell.angle_beta   90.00
_cell.angle_gamma   90.00
#
_symmetry.space_group_name_H-M   'P 1'
#
loop_
_entity.id
_entity.type
_entity.pdbx_description
1 polymer ?
#
loop_
_entity_poly.entity_id
_entity_poly.type
_entity_poly.pdbx_seq_one_letter_code
_entity_poly.pdbx_strand_id
1 'polypeptide(L)'
;MSAYIHKPEISQQVVLAGINYAKELGLEMTVAIADAGGNLVSFARTEHASMAAIESVAAKARTAIWFGRPTAKSVEAAEKRPVVYSSIMGTSANKLVLSMGGELLYLNGEIVGAVGSAGASGAEDIQVSQRCVEIWNSLHS
;
A
#
# COMPACT_ATOMS: atom_id res chain seq x y z
N MET A 1 -1.58 11.65 14.82
CA MET A 1 -2.31 11.42 13.57
C MET A 1 -2.25 12.68 12.70
N SER A 2 -2.04 12.52 11.42
CA SER A 2 -1.94 13.63 10.49
C SER A 2 -3.30 14.30 10.28
N ALA A 3 -3.30 15.63 10.17
CA ALA A 3 -4.47 16.42 9.79
C ALA A 3 -4.61 16.57 8.26
N TYR A 4 -3.70 15.97 7.48
CA TYR A 4 -3.72 16.06 6.02
C TYR A 4 -4.98 15.39 5.45
N ILE A 5 -5.63 16.07 4.53
CA ILE A 5 -6.80 15.54 3.81
C ILE A 5 -6.38 15.29 2.36
N HIS A 6 -6.49 14.04 1.93
CA HIS A 6 -6.13 13.64 0.58
C HIS A 6 -7.06 14.26 -0.46
N LYS A 7 -6.46 14.80 -1.52
CA LYS A 7 -7.19 15.36 -2.64
C LYS A 7 -7.37 14.25 -3.70
N PRO A 8 -8.61 13.99 -4.15
CA PRO A 8 -8.84 12.91 -5.12
C PRO A 8 -8.00 13.03 -6.39
N GLU A 9 -7.81 14.25 -6.91
CA GLU A 9 -7.03 14.46 -8.13
C GLU A 9 -5.56 14.08 -7.96
N ILE A 10 -5.00 14.22 -6.76
CA ILE A 10 -3.61 13.82 -6.48
C ILE A 10 -3.54 12.32 -6.25
N SER A 11 -4.37 11.78 -5.36
CA SER A 11 -4.34 10.36 -5.03
C SER A 11 -4.67 9.49 -6.23
N GLN A 12 -5.61 9.91 -7.07
CA GLN A 12 -5.95 9.20 -8.29
C GLN A 12 -4.79 9.22 -9.29
N GLN A 13 -4.11 10.35 -9.43
CA GLN A 13 -2.95 10.47 -10.31
C GLN A 13 -1.82 9.53 -9.89
N VAL A 14 -1.56 9.41 -8.59
CA VAL A 14 -0.54 8.51 -8.04
C VAL A 14 -0.92 7.04 -8.31
N VAL A 15 -2.16 6.68 -8.03
CA VAL A 15 -2.66 5.32 -8.25
C VAL A 15 -2.58 4.94 -9.72
N LEU A 16 -3.03 5.82 -10.63
CA LEU A 16 -3.00 5.55 -12.06
C LEU A 16 -1.55 5.45 -12.59
N ALA A 17 -0.62 6.23 -12.05
CA ALA A 17 0.79 6.10 -12.40
C ALA A 17 1.32 4.70 -12.04
N GLY A 18 0.93 4.16 -10.89
CA GLY A 18 1.26 2.80 -10.50
C GLY A 18 0.67 1.75 -11.43
N ILE A 19 -0.59 1.90 -11.80
CA ILE A 19 -1.26 1.00 -12.75
C ILE A 19 -0.58 1.04 -14.11
N ASN A 20 -0.25 2.23 -14.62
CA ASN A 20 0.44 2.36 -15.90
C ASN A 20 1.82 1.70 -15.86
N TYR A 21 2.53 1.84 -14.75
CA TYR A 21 3.83 1.19 -14.56
C TYR A 21 3.69 -0.34 -14.52
N ALA A 22 2.67 -0.84 -13.82
CA ALA A 22 2.39 -2.28 -13.82
C ALA A 22 2.15 -2.81 -15.24
N LYS A 23 1.40 -2.07 -16.05
CA LYS A 23 1.16 -2.43 -17.47
C LYS A 23 2.45 -2.43 -18.28
N GLU A 24 3.34 -1.48 -18.07
CA GLU A 24 4.66 -1.46 -18.70
C GLU A 24 5.47 -2.72 -18.37
N LEU A 25 5.32 -3.23 -17.14
CA LEU A 25 5.99 -4.44 -16.69
C LEU A 25 5.27 -5.74 -17.12
N GLY A 26 4.12 -5.62 -17.77
CA GLY A 26 3.31 -6.77 -18.17
C GLY A 26 2.60 -7.45 -17.01
N LEU A 27 2.30 -6.73 -15.94
CA LEU A 27 1.70 -7.26 -14.72
C LEU A 27 0.22 -6.90 -14.61
N GLU A 28 -0.56 -7.83 -14.06
CA GLU A 28 -1.96 -7.61 -13.69
C GLU A 28 -2.01 -7.31 -12.19
N MET A 29 -2.39 -6.08 -11.82
CA MET A 29 -2.24 -5.61 -10.44
C MET A 29 -3.35 -4.67 -10.01
N THR A 30 -3.40 -4.46 -8.70
CA THR A 30 -4.21 -3.45 -8.05
C THR A 30 -3.29 -2.47 -7.32
N VAL A 31 -3.72 -1.22 -7.22
CA VAL A 31 -3.03 -0.19 -6.44
C VAL A 31 -4.07 0.59 -5.65
N ALA A 32 -3.77 0.85 -4.38
CA ALA A 32 -4.66 1.61 -3.51
C ALA A 32 -3.86 2.57 -2.63
N ILE A 33 -4.48 3.69 -2.28
CA ILE A 33 -3.97 4.63 -1.27
C ILE A 33 -4.94 4.63 -0.10
N ALA A 34 -4.38 4.55 1.11
CA ALA A 34 -5.11 4.76 2.36
C ALA A 34 -4.63 6.05 3.02
N ASP A 35 -5.51 6.70 3.77
CA ASP A 35 -5.15 7.86 4.59
C ASP A 35 -4.46 7.42 5.89
N ALA A 36 -4.07 8.38 6.74
CA ALA A 36 -3.38 8.08 7.98
C ALA A 36 -4.22 7.29 8.99
N GLY A 37 -5.53 7.25 8.81
CA GLY A 37 -6.44 6.42 9.61
C GLY A 37 -6.64 5.02 9.03
N GLY A 38 -5.99 4.69 7.92
CA GLY A 38 -6.12 3.40 7.26
C GLY A 38 -7.35 3.28 6.36
N ASN A 39 -8.05 4.38 6.08
CA ASN A 39 -9.25 4.39 5.24
C ASN A 39 -8.87 4.48 3.77
N LEU A 40 -9.59 3.75 2.91
CA LEU A 40 -9.36 3.81 1.48
C LEU A 40 -9.66 5.20 0.92
N VAL A 41 -8.72 5.75 0.17
CA VAL A 41 -8.84 7.04 -0.49
C VAL A 41 -9.01 6.89 -1.99
N SER A 42 -8.20 6.03 -2.61
CA SER A 42 -8.20 5.84 -4.06
C SER A 42 -7.79 4.42 -4.41
N PHE A 43 -8.34 3.90 -5.50
CA PHE A 43 -8.11 2.53 -5.95
C PHE A 43 -8.20 2.48 -7.47
N ALA A 44 -7.35 1.68 -8.08
CA ALA A 44 -7.51 1.25 -9.47
C ALA A 44 -6.90 -0.14 -9.65
N ARG A 45 -7.30 -0.80 -10.73
CA ARG A 45 -6.78 -2.12 -11.07
C ARG A 45 -6.59 -2.23 -12.58
N THR A 46 -5.73 -3.16 -12.98
CA THR A 46 -5.66 -3.57 -14.38
C THR A 46 -6.87 -4.46 -14.70
N GLU A 47 -7.13 -4.68 -15.97
CA GLU A 47 -8.35 -5.36 -16.45
C GLU A 47 -8.51 -6.78 -15.89
N HIS A 48 -7.38 -7.49 -15.72
CA HIS A 48 -7.40 -8.91 -15.31
C HIS A 48 -6.79 -9.16 -13.92
N ALA A 49 -6.77 -8.14 -13.06
CA ALA A 49 -6.31 -8.31 -11.69
C ALA A 49 -7.14 -9.36 -10.95
N SER A 50 -6.50 -10.19 -10.12
CA SER A 50 -7.19 -11.25 -9.39
C SER A 50 -8.08 -10.71 -8.27
N MET A 51 -9.10 -11.48 -7.90
CA MET A 51 -9.94 -11.13 -6.75
C MET A 51 -9.11 -11.03 -5.45
N ALA A 52 -8.13 -11.92 -5.27
CA ALA A 52 -7.27 -11.87 -4.10
C ALA A 52 -6.53 -10.55 -4.00
N ALA A 53 -6.02 -10.04 -5.13
CA ALA A 53 -5.35 -8.73 -5.16
C ALA A 53 -6.33 -7.59 -4.88
N ILE A 54 -7.52 -7.64 -5.47
CA ILE A 54 -8.55 -6.61 -5.26
C ILE A 54 -8.92 -6.53 -3.77
N GLU A 55 -9.15 -7.68 -3.14
CA GLU A 55 -9.60 -7.73 -1.74
C GLU A 55 -8.50 -7.38 -0.73
N SER A 56 -7.23 -7.60 -1.08
CA SER A 56 -6.14 -7.43 -0.12
C SER A 56 -5.37 -6.11 -0.22
N VAL A 57 -5.52 -5.37 -1.31
CA VAL A 57 -4.64 -4.22 -1.57
C VAL A 57 -4.83 -3.09 -0.55
N ALA A 58 -6.07 -2.75 -0.19
CA ALA A 58 -6.34 -1.71 0.81
C ALA A 58 -5.81 -2.13 2.19
N ALA A 59 -5.95 -3.41 2.54
CA ALA A 59 -5.42 -3.95 3.78
C ALA A 59 -3.89 -3.87 3.81
N LYS A 60 -3.23 -4.04 2.68
CA LYS A 60 -1.77 -3.92 2.56
C LYS A 60 -1.32 -2.48 2.86
N ALA A 61 -1.97 -1.49 2.28
CA ALA A 61 -1.70 -0.08 2.58
C ALA A 61 -1.96 0.22 4.07
N ARG A 62 -3.08 -0.26 4.60
CA ARG A 62 -3.44 -0.09 6.02
C ARG A 62 -2.41 -0.71 6.94
N THR A 63 -1.86 -1.87 6.58
CA THR A 63 -0.84 -2.55 7.39
C THR A 63 0.43 -1.71 7.51
N ALA A 64 0.83 -1.01 6.45
CA ALA A 64 1.96 -0.08 6.51
C ALA A 64 1.71 1.03 7.53
N ILE A 65 0.50 1.62 7.53
CA ILE A 65 0.10 2.64 8.52
C ILE A 65 0.12 2.06 9.93
N TRP A 66 -0.46 0.89 10.11
CA TRP A 66 -0.61 0.25 11.42
C TRP A 66 0.73 0.07 12.13
N PHE A 67 1.74 -0.39 11.39
CA PHE A 67 3.08 -0.63 11.95
C PHE A 67 4.03 0.56 11.78
N GLY A 68 3.66 1.58 11.01
CA GLY A 68 4.50 2.75 10.76
C GLY A 68 5.75 2.46 9.94
N ARG A 69 5.69 1.48 9.03
CA ARG A 69 6.85 1.05 8.22
C ARG A 69 6.37 0.30 6.97
N PRO A 70 7.26 0.13 5.95
CA PRO A 70 6.91 -0.71 4.80
C PRO A 70 6.53 -2.12 5.24
N THR A 71 5.53 -2.71 4.58
CA THR A 71 5.05 -4.05 4.96
C THR A 71 6.09 -5.14 4.80
N ALA A 72 7.09 -4.96 3.91
CA ALA A 72 8.20 -5.91 3.80
C ALA A 72 8.94 -6.08 5.13
N LYS A 73 9.09 -5.01 5.91
CA LYS A 73 9.72 -5.05 7.24
C LYS A 73 8.85 -5.83 8.23
N SER A 74 7.54 -5.67 8.15
CA SER A 74 6.61 -6.39 9.03
C SER A 74 6.54 -7.88 8.68
N VAL A 75 6.61 -8.24 7.39
CA VAL A 75 6.71 -9.64 6.95
C VAL A 75 7.97 -10.28 7.51
N GLU A 76 9.12 -9.59 7.37
CA GLU A 76 10.40 -10.07 7.90
C GLU A 76 10.32 -10.31 9.40
N ALA A 77 9.75 -9.37 10.16
CA ALA A 77 9.59 -9.49 11.60
C ALA A 77 8.63 -10.64 11.97
N ALA A 78 7.56 -10.82 11.20
CA ALA A 78 6.59 -11.89 11.44
C ALA A 78 7.19 -13.28 11.21
N GLU A 79 8.09 -13.42 10.24
CA GLU A 79 8.80 -14.68 10.00
C GLU A 79 9.66 -15.08 11.20
N LYS A 80 10.23 -14.10 11.90
CA LYS A 80 11.06 -14.32 13.09
C LYS A 80 10.24 -14.52 14.37
N ARG A 81 9.04 -13.93 14.43
CA ARG A 81 8.19 -13.94 15.63
C ARG A 81 6.74 -14.25 15.27
N PRO A 82 6.46 -15.43 14.70
CA PRO A 82 5.13 -15.73 14.15
C PRO A 82 4.00 -15.69 15.18
N VAL A 83 4.24 -16.16 16.41
CA VAL A 83 3.19 -16.17 17.44
C VAL A 83 2.79 -14.74 17.81
N VAL A 84 3.77 -13.84 17.97
CA VAL A 84 3.51 -12.43 18.31
C VAL A 84 2.69 -11.76 17.22
N TYR A 85 3.09 -11.91 15.97
CA TYR A 85 2.41 -11.27 14.84
C TYR A 85 1.04 -11.87 14.58
N SER A 86 0.88 -13.17 14.76
CA SER A 86 -0.44 -13.81 14.70
C SER A 86 -1.39 -13.22 15.75
N SER A 87 -0.90 -13.00 16.97
CA SER A 87 -1.69 -12.38 18.03
C SER A 87 -2.07 -10.95 17.72
N ILE A 88 -1.13 -10.16 17.20
CA ILE A 88 -1.41 -8.78 16.78
C ILE A 88 -2.45 -8.75 15.65
N MET A 89 -2.31 -9.62 14.67
CA MET A 89 -3.25 -9.70 13.55
C MET A 89 -4.67 -10.02 14.05
N GLY A 90 -4.79 -10.85 15.10
CA GLY A 90 -6.07 -11.15 15.71
C GLY A 90 -6.79 -9.94 16.30
N THR A 91 -6.04 -8.90 16.71
CA THR A 91 -6.66 -7.68 17.25
C THR A 91 -7.22 -6.76 16.18
N SER A 92 -6.89 -6.99 14.92
CA SER A 92 -7.27 -6.11 13.80
C SER A 92 -8.63 -6.46 13.18
N ALA A 93 -9.30 -7.50 13.63
CA ALA A 93 -10.55 -7.99 13.05
C ALA A 93 -10.44 -8.25 11.55
N ASN A 94 -9.33 -8.85 11.12
CA ASN A 94 -9.02 -9.18 9.72
C ASN A 94 -8.88 -7.97 8.79
N LYS A 95 -8.53 -6.80 9.34
CA LYS A 95 -8.33 -5.59 8.53
C LYS A 95 -6.92 -5.45 7.98
N LEU A 96 -5.98 -6.25 8.46
CA LEU A 96 -4.57 -6.20 8.07
C LEU A 96 -4.17 -7.43 7.29
N VAL A 97 -3.11 -7.30 6.49
CA VAL A 97 -2.51 -8.42 5.78
C VAL A 97 -0.98 -8.29 5.83
N LEU A 98 -0.31 -9.37 6.21
CA LEU A 98 1.16 -9.40 6.23
C LEU A 98 1.66 -9.86 4.86
N SER A 99 1.84 -8.90 3.97
CA SER A 99 2.30 -9.12 2.60
C SER A 99 3.12 -7.92 2.15
N MET A 100 4.12 -8.15 1.32
CA MET A 100 4.98 -7.09 0.78
C MET A 100 4.21 -6.19 -0.18
N GLY A 101 4.63 -4.94 -0.31
CA GLY A 101 4.05 -4.00 -1.26
C GLY A 101 3.30 -2.82 -0.65
N GLY A 102 3.26 -2.71 0.68
CA GLY A 102 2.76 -1.51 1.34
C GLY A 102 3.91 -0.55 1.63
N GLU A 103 3.78 0.72 1.22
CA GLU A 103 4.79 1.77 1.41
C GLU A 103 4.15 3.00 2.01
N LEU A 104 4.87 3.70 2.88
CA LEU A 104 4.34 4.91 3.52
C LEU A 104 4.45 6.14 2.62
N LEU A 105 3.46 7.01 2.74
CA LEU A 105 3.47 8.33 2.09
C LEU A 105 3.74 9.38 3.15
N TYR A 106 4.73 10.22 2.91
CA TYR A 106 5.15 11.29 3.82
C TYR A 106 4.87 12.66 3.22
N LEU A 107 4.60 13.61 4.09
CA LEU A 107 4.53 15.03 3.76
C LEU A 107 5.15 15.80 4.93
N ASN A 108 6.22 16.56 4.63
CA ASN A 108 6.97 17.30 5.66
C ASN A 108 7.42 16.41 6.83
N GLY A 109 7.84 15.19 6.53
CA GLY A 109 8.33 14.24 7.55
C GLY A 109 7.25 13.52 8.34
N GLU A 110 5.97 13.80 8.08
CA GLU A 110 4.84 13.13 8.72
C GLU A 110 4.26 12.06 7.83
N ILE A 111 3.84 10.94 8.43
CA ILE A 111 3.08 9.92 7.71
C ILE A 111 1.67 10.46 7.47
N VAL A 112 1.30 10.61 6.19
CA VAL A 112 -0.03 11.10 5.81
C VAL A 112 -0.88 10.02 5.15
N GLY A 113 -0.31 8.87 4.87
CA GLY A 113 -1.01 7.75 4.25
C GLY A 113 -0.05 6.65 3.85
N ALA A 114 -0.55 5.74 3.05
CA ALA A 114 0.24 4.65 2.48
C ALA A 114 -0.31 4.24 1.13
N VAL A 115 0.56 3.67 0.31
CA VAL A 115 0.16 3.04 -0.95
C VAL A 115 0.39 1.54 -0.83
N GLY A 116 -0.53 0.75 -1.35
CA GLY A 116 -0.39 -0.69 -1.48
C GLY A 116 -0.50 -1.11 -2.93
N SER A 117 0.23 -2.14 -3.29
CA SER A 117 0.15 -2.80 -4.60
C SER A 117 0.08 -4.30 -4.39
N ALA A 118 -0.76 -4.97 -5.16
CA ALA A 118 -0.98 -6.40 -5.02
C ALA A 118 -1.28 -7.05 -6.37
N GLY A 119 -0.90 -8.31 -6.53
CA GLY A 119 -1.22 -9.12 -7.71
C GLY A 119 -0.04 -9.77 -8.37
N ALA A 120 1.19 -9.42 -7.97
CA ALA A 120 2.43 -9.97 -8.55
C ALA A 120 3.28 -10.59 -7.44
N SER A 121 4.56 -10.80 -7.68
CA SER A 121 5.48 -11.24 -6.64
C SER A 121 5.69 -10.14 -5.60
N GLY A 122 6.18 -10.49 -4.40
CA GLY A 122 6.48 -9.51 -3.38
C GLY A 122 7.42 -8.40 -3.89
N ALA A 123 8.47 -8.78 -4.61
CA ALA A 123 9.42 -7.83 -5.18
C ALA A 123 8.77 -6.90 -6.21
N GLU A 124 7.88 -7.43 -7.04
CA GLU A 124 7.16 -6.64 -8.05
C GLU A 124 6.13 -5.71 -7.41
N ASP A 125 5.43 -6.20 -6.39
CA ASP A 125 4.49 -5.38 -5.63
C ASP A 125 5.22 -4.18 -5.00
N ILE A 126 6.39 -4.41 -4.40
CA ILE A 126 7.24 -3.34 -3.85
C ILE A 126 7.64 -2.34 -4.95
N GLN A 127 8.07 -2.85 -6.10
CA GLN A 127 8.53 -2.03 -7.21
C GLN A 127 7.45 -1.05 -7.69
N VAL A 128 6.22 -1.53 -7.83
CA VAL A 128 5.08 -0.71 -8.25
C VAL A 128 4.74 0.33 -7.18
N SER A 129 4.70 -0.06 -5.91
CA SER A 129 4.42 0.88 -4.81
C SER A 129 5.51 1.94 -4.68
N GLN A 130 6.79 1.58 -4.88
CA GLN A 130 7.87 2.55 -4.85
C GLN A 130 7.76 3.56 -5.99
N ARG A 131 7.27 3.13 -7.16
CA ARG A 131 6.97 4.08 -8.24
C ARG A 131 5.88 5.07 -7.82
N CYS A 132 4.85 4.59 -7.14
CA CYS A 132 3.80 5.46 -6.60
C CYS A 132 4.38 6.48 -5.61
N VAL A 133 5.28 6.05 -4.73
CA VAL A 133 5.96 6.95 -3.77
C VAL A 133 6.76 8.03 -4.50
N GLU A 134 7.48 7.66 -5.56
CA GLU A 134 8.23 8.63 -6.38
C GLU A 134 7.31 9.69 -6.98
N ILE A 135 6.17 9.27 -7.54
CA ILE A 135 5.18 10.20 -8.11
C ILE A 135 4.59 11.08 -7.03
N TRP A 136 4.21 10.51 -5.88
CA TRP A 136 3.74 11.28 -4.73
C TRP A 136 4.74 12.37 -4.34
N ASN A 137 6.00 12.01 -4.20
CA ASN A 137 7.05 12.95 -3.83
C ASN A 137 7.21 14.05 -4.88
N SER A 138 7.16 13.71 -6.17
CA SER A 138 7.30 14.69 -7.24
C SER A 138 6.15 15.71 -7.28
N LEU A 139 4.95 15.29 -6.89
CA LEU A 139 3.77 16.16 -6.85
C LEU A 139 3.78 17.10 -5.64
N HIS A 140 4.65 16.85 -4.66
CA HIS A 140 4.75 17.64 -3.44
C HIS A 140 6.09 18.33 -3.24
N SER A 141 6.95 18.30 -4.25
CA SER A 141 8.25 18.95 -4.20
C SER A 141 8.19 20.44 -4.56
#